data_14cc97ad14b810be952ec462cafe1755
#
_entry.id   14cc97ad14b810be952ec462cafe1755
#
_cell.length_a   1.000
_cell.length_b   1.000
_cell.length_c   1.000
_cell.angle_alpha   90.00
_cell.angle_beta   90.00
_cell.angle_gamma   90.00
#
_symmetry.space_group_name_H-M   'P 1'
#
loop_
_entity.id
_entity.type
_entity.pdbx_description
1 polymer ?
#
loop_
_entity_poly.entity_id
_entity_poly.type
_entity_poly.pdbx_seq_one_letter_code
_entity_poly.pdbx_strand_id
1 'polypeptide(L)'
;MRSFVASPMRYGRLFLAGDAAHIVPPTGAKGLNLALSDVTALAKALTSLLRNGQAQAADAYSDTCLSRVWRATHFSWWMTSMLHVDPHSDQFGASLQLAQLRYVISSRAAATTLAENYTGYFPPTWD
;
A
#
# COMPACT_ATOMS: atom_id res chain seq x y z
N MET A 1 8.49 15.22 1.79
CA MET A 1 8.67 13.77 2.05
C MET A 1 8.77 13.07 0.72
N ARG A 2 9.68 12.08 0.57
CA ARG A 2 9.85 11.36 -0.69
C ARG A 2 9.07 10.06 -0.65
N SER A 3 8.20 9.83 -1.62
CA SER A 3 7.53 8.54 -1.83
C SER A 3 7.93 8.01 -3.20
N PHE A 4 8.14 6.71 -3.31
CA PHE A 4 8.41 6.07 -4.60
C PHE A 4 7.99 4.61 -4.57
N VAL A 5 7.71 4.04 -5.74
CA VAL A 5 7.41 2.62 -5.95
C VAL A 5 8.16 2.18 -7.21
N ALA A 6 9.01 1.16 -7.06
CA ALA A 6 9.63 0.49 -8.19
C ALA A 6 8.59 -0.40 -8.89
N SER A 7 8.42 -0.25 -10.19
CA SER A 7 7.55 -1.09 -11.00
C SER A 7 8.26 -1.41 -12.32
N PRO A 8 8.55 -2.70 -12.58
CA PRO A 8 8.28 -3.88 -11.73
C PRO A 8 9.22 -4.00 -10.52
N MET A 9 8.82 -4.82 -9.52
CA MET A 9 9.66 -5.17 -8.37
C MET A 9 10.62 -6.35 -8.65
N ARG A 10 10.50 -6.98 -9.82
CA ARG A 10 11.40 -8.03 -10.31
C ARG A 10 11.85 -7.72 -11.72
N TYR A 11 13.16 -7.90 -11.96
CA TYR A 11 13.76 -7.86 -13.29
C TYR A 11 14.72 -9.04 -13.46
N GLY A 12 14.34 -10.03 -14.25
CA GLY A 12 15.11 -11.26 -14.39
C GLY A 12 15.33 -12.00 -13.07
N ARG A 13 16.58 -12.00 -12.60
CA ARG A 13 16.99 -12.60 -11.31
C ARG A 13 17.09 -11.59 -10.17
N LEU A 14 16.88 -10.32 -10.43
CA LEU A 14 16.85 -9.26 -9.42
C LEU A 14 15.43 -9.16 -8.86
N PHE A 15 15.31 -9.19 -7.53
CA PHE A 15 14.09 -8.94 -6.78
C PHE A 15 14.31 -7.79 -5.82
N LEU A 16 13.38 -6.87 -5.76
CA LEU A 16 13.35 -5.76 -4.81
C LEU A 16 12.28 -6.03 -3.74
N ALA A 17 12.57 -5.69 -2.49
CA ALA A 17 11.64 -5.85 -1.37
C ALA A 17 11.82 -4.72 -0.35
N GLY A 18 10.76 -4.35 0.36
CA GLY A 18 10.80 -3.31 1.37
C GLY A 18 11.20 -1.95 0.80
N ASP A 19 11.98 -1.18 1.55
CA ASP A 19 12.38 0.18 1.19
C ASP A 19 13.18 0.27 -0.12
N ALA A 20 13.81 -0.82 -0.55
CA ALA A 20 14.45 -0.90 -1.86
C ALA A 20 13.42 -0.89 -3.02
N ALA A 21 12.21 -1.37 -2.77
CA ALA A 21 11.12 -1.44 -3.75
C ALA A 21 10.14 -0.27 -3.61
N HIS A 22 9.86 0.19 -2.40
CA HIS A 22 8.87 1.22 -2.16
C HIS A 22 9.13 2.01 -0.87
N ILE A 23 8.92 3.30 -0.94
CA ILE A 23 8.83 4.21 0.20
C ILE A 23 7.44 4.83 0.17
N VAL A 24 6.63 4.51 1.18
CA VAL A 24 5.26 5.02 1.29
C VAL A 24 5.18 6.15 2.32
N PRO A 25 4.19 7.06 2.23
CA PRO A 25 3.99 8.07 3.26
C PRO A 25 3.80 7.40 4.64
N PRO A 26 4.36 7.96 5.73
CA PRO A 26 4.33 7.33 7.05
C PRO A 26 2.95 7.32 7.70
N THR A 27 2.02 8.13 7.20
CA THR A 27 0.64 8.18 7.71
C THR A 27 -0.01 6.81 7.55
N GLY A 28 -0.46 6.24 8.68
CA GLY A 28 -0.99 4.87 8.71
C GLY A 28 0.04 3.77 8.97
N ALA A 29 1.34 4.11 9.13
CA ALA A 29 2.43 3.19 9.51
C ALA A 29 2.49 1.87 8.70
N LYS A 30 2.35 1.95 7.37
CA LYS A 30 2.24 0.77 6.48
C LYS A 30 3.58 0.21 6.00
N GLY A 31 4.68 0.98 6.04
CA GLY A 31 5.95 0.62 5.44
C GLY A 31 6.50 -0.73 5.93
N LEU A 32 6.60 -0.92 7.24
CA LEU A 32 7.09 -2.18 7.83
C LEU A 32 6.22 -3.38 7.45
N ASN A 33 4.90 -3.23 7.50
CA ASN A 33 3.97 -4.33 7.17
C ASN A 33 4.06 -4.72 5.69
N LEU A 34 4.25 -3.75 4.80
CA LEU A 34 4.51 -4.02 3.37
C LEU A 34 5.82 -4.78 3.19
N ALA A 35 6.90 -4.31 3.83
CA ALA A 35 8.21 -4.98 3.75
C ALA A 35 8.15 -6.45 4.22
N LEU A 36 7.46 -6.73 5.32
CA LEU A 36 7.25 -8.09 5.81
C LEU A 36 6.41 -8.94 4.84
N SER A 37 5.40 -8.34 4.21
CA SER A 37 4.60 -9.00 3.19
C SER A 37 5.42 -9.35 1.96
N ASP A 38 6.29 -8.45 1.50
CA ASP A 38 7.20 -8.70 0.39
C ASP A 38 8.15 -9.85 0.69
N VAL A 39 8.78 -9.84 1.87
CA VAL A 39 9.68 -10.92 2.30
C VAL A 39 8.95 -12.26 2.33
N THR A 40 7.71 -12.29 2.81
CA THR A 40 6.89 -13.50 2.83
C THR A 40 6.59 -14.01 1.42
N ALA A 41 6.19 -13.12 0.51
CA ALA A 41 5.93 -13.48 -0.88
C ALA A 41 7.21 -13.95 -1.60
N LEU A 42 8.32 -13.22 -1.38
CA LEU A 42 9.62 -13.56 -1.96
C LEU A 42 10.15 -14.91 -1.47
N ALA A 43 10.05 -15.18 -0.17
CA ALA A 43 10.47 -16.45 0.39
C ALA A 43 9.71 -17.65 -0.22
N LYS A 44 8.39 -17.51 -0.38
CA LYS A 44 7.56 -18.52 -1.06
C LYS A 44 7.97 -18.70 -2.52
N ALA A 45 8.13 -17.60 -3.24
CA ALA A 45 8.50 -17.60 -4.65
C ALA A 45 9.88 -18.25 -4.88
N LEU A 46 10.89 -17.87 -4.09
CA LEU A 46 12.24 -18.43 -4.20
C LEU A 46 12.28 -19.90 -3.76
N THR A 47 11.56 -20.29 -2.71
CA THR A 47 11.48 -21.68 -2.29
C THR A 47 10.88 -22.55 -3.39
N SER A 48 9.78 -22.12 -4.01
CA SER A 48 9.14 -22.83 -5.12
C SER A 48 10.06 -22.94 -6.34
N LEU A 49 10.73 -21.85 -6.69
CA LEU A 49 11.66 -21.81 -7.83
C LEU A 49 12.89 -22.69 -7.60
N LEU A 50 13.56 -22.55 -6.44
CA LEU A 50 14.86 -23.18 -6.20
C LEU A 50 14.75 -24.65 -5.79
N ARG A 51 13.69 -25.04 -5.08
CA ARG A 51 13.51 -26.44 -4.64
C ARG A 51 12.70 -27.28 -5.61
N ASN A 52 11.70 -26.68 -6.27
CA ASN A 52 10.74 -27.40 -7.08
C ASN A 52 10.85 -27.08 -8.57
N GLY A 53 11.70 -26.14 -8.98
CA GLY A 53 11.82 -25.67 -10.37
C GLY A 53 10.60 -24.91 -10.88
N GLN A 54 9.68 -24.49 -9.98
CA GLN A 54 8.42 -23.84 -10.35
C GLN A 54 8.58 -22.32 -10.35
N ALA A 55 8.56 -21.69 -11.52
CA ALA A 55 8.78 -20.26 -11.70
C ALA A 55 7.52 -19.40 -11.47
N GLN A 56 6.32 -19.98 -11.49
CA GLN A 56 5.04 -19.27 -11.48
C GLN A 56 4.94 -18.21 -10.36
N ALA A 57 5.27 -18.57 -9.12
CA ALA A 57 5.22 -17.63 -7.99
C ALA A 57 6.27 -16.52 -8.11
N ALA A 58 7.45 -16.81 -8.69
CA ALA A 58 8.49 -15.83 -8.94
C ALA A 58 8.07 -14.88 -10.09
N ASP A 59 7.39 -15.38 -11.11
CA ASP A 59 6.90 -14.57 -12.22
C ASP A 59 5.76 -13.64 -11.77
N ALA A 60 4.87 -14.11 -10.89
CA ALA A 60 3.78 -13.33 -10.32
C ALA A 60 4.20 -12.39 -9.16
N TYR A 61 5.47 -12.40 -8.73
CA TYR A 61 5.94 -11.67 -7.53
C TYR A 61 5.62 -10.18 -7.58
N SER A 62 5.98 -9.51 -8.70
CA SER A 62 5.74 -8.07 -8.85
C SER A 62 4.26 -7.70 -8.73
N ASP A 63 3.40 -8.39 -9.44
CA ASP A 63 1.96 -8.08 -9.45
C ASP A 63 1.33 -8.33 -8.08
N THR A 64 1.73 -9.43 -7.43
CA THR A 64 1.28 -9.77 -6.08
C THR A 64 1.67 -8.70 -5.05
N CYS A 65 2.91 -8.20 -5.09
CA CYS A 65 3.38 -7.18 -4.16
C CYS A 65 2.83 -5.80 -4.51
N LEU A 66 2.88 -5.40 -5.79
CA LEU A 66 2.44 -4.08 -6.25
C LEU A 66 0.97 -3.80 -5.97
N SER A 67 0.08 -4.79 -6.04
CA SER A 67 -1.33 -4.63 -5.69
C SER A 67 -1.51 -4.12 -4.25
N ARG A 68 -0.74 -4.66 -3.31
CA ARG A 68 -0.74 -4.24 -1.90
C ARG A 68 -0.06 -2.89 -1.69
N VAL A 69 1.09 -2.70 -2.35
CA VAL A 69 1.88 -1.46 -2.25
C VAL A 69 1.04 -0.27 -2.71
N TRP A 70 0.38 -0.37 -3.87
CA TRP A 70 -0.45 0.72 -4.38
C TRP A 70 -1.66 1.01 -3.49
N ARG A 71 -2.31 -0.03 -2.96
CA ARG A 71 -3.42 0.16 -2.02
C ARG A 71 -2.97 0.87 -0.73
N ALA A 72 -1.85 0.44 -0.15
CA ALA A 72 -1.30 1.06 1.06
C ALA A 72 -0.80 2.49 0.80
N THR A 73 -0.18 2.73 -0.36
CA THR A 73 0.26 4.07 -0.77
C THR A 73 -0.93 5.01 -0.94
N HIS A 74 -1.98 4.56 -1.62
CA HIS A 74 -3.22 5.34 -1.77
C HIS A 74 -3.86 5.64 -0.41
N PHE A 75 -3.95 4.65 0.47
CA PHE A 75 -4.49 4.86 1.82
C PHE A 75 -3.66 5.86 2.62
N SER A 76 -2.34 5.74 2.60
CA SER A 76 -1.45 6.67 3.31
C SER A 76 -1.54 8.10 2.76
N TRP A 77 -1.65 8.23 1.43
CA TRP A 77 -1.88 9.53 0.77
C TRP A 77 -3.24 10.11 1.18
N TRP A 78 -4.30 9.31 1.12
CA TRP A 78 -5.65 9.74 1.52
C TRP A 78 -5.71 10.17 2.99
N MET A 79 -5.12 9.40 3.90
CA MET A 79 -5.00 9.77 5.31
C MET A 79 -4.23 11.06 5.49
N THR A 80 -3.13 11.25 4.77
CA THR A 80 -2.33 12.47 4.83
C THR A 80 -3.17 13.67 4.38
N SER A 81 -3.83 13.58 3.23
CA SER A 81 -4.65 14.67 2.70
C SER A 81 -5.85 15.02 3.60
N MET A 82 -6.37 14.02 4.35
CA MET A 82 -7.50 14.22 5.24
C MET A 82 -7.08 14.82 6.60
N LEU A 83 -5.91 14.46 7.12
CA LEU A 83 -5.50 14.79 8.49
C LEU A 83 -4.49 15.92 8.60
N HIS A 84 -3.72 16.21 7.55
CA HIS A 84 -2.71 17.26 7.58
C HIS A 84 -3.16 18.47 6.78
N VAL A 85 -3.10 19.64 7.40
CA VAL A 85 -3.38 20.91 6.73
C VAL A 85 -2.23 21.22 5.77
N ASP A 86 -2.54 21.47 4.50
CA ASP A 86 -1.59 22.01 3.55
C ASP A 86 -1.36 23.48 3.85
N PRO A 87 -0.12 23.91 4.15
CA PRO A 87 0.19 25.33 4.42
C PRO A 87 -0.16 26.28 3.27
N HIS A 88 -0.29 25.74 2.05
CA HIS A 88 -0.67 26.49 0.85
C HIS A 88 -2.15 26.38 0.50
N SER A 89 -2.94 25.67 1.33
CA SER A 89 -4.38 25.53 1.12
C SER A 89 -5.10 26.85 1.40
N ASP A 90 -5.97 27.24 0.48
CA ASP A 90 -6.91 28.34 0.68
C ASP A 90 -8.12 27.92 1.55
N GLN A 91 -9.02 28.85 1.81
CA GLN A 91 -10.23 28.60 2.59
C GLN A 91 -11.13 27.53 1.94
N PHE A 92 -11.13 27.44 0.61
CA PHE A 92 -11.91 26.43 -0.11
C PHE A 92 -11.34 25.02 0.16
N GLY A 93 -10.02 24.85 0.05
CA GLY A 93 -9.34 23.59 0.34
C GLY A 93 -9.54 23.14 1.79
N ALA A 94 -9.45 24.05 2.76
CA ALA A 94 -9.72 23.75 4.17
C ALA A 94 -11.17 23.31 4.40
N SER A 95 -12.13 23.94 3.71
CA SER A 95 -13.54 23.57 3.78
C SER A 95 -13.83 22.18 3.19
N LEU A 96 -13.17 21.81 2.08
CA LEU A 96 -13.26 20.46 1.49
C LEU A 96 -12.70 19.42 2.43
N GLN A 97 -11.54 19.67 3.04
CA GLN A 97 -10.92 18.76 4.01
C GLN A 97 -11.84 18.50 5.21
N LEU A 98 -12.45 19.57 5.75
CA LEU A 98 -13.41 19.45 6.85
C LEU A 98 -14.67 18.69 6.46
N ALA A 99 -15.17 18.91 5.23
CA ALA A 99 -16.32 18.17 4.70
C ALA A 99 -16.01 16.67 4.56
N GLN A 100 -14.82 16.31 4.09
CA GLN A 100 -14.36 14.92 4.02
C GLN A 100 -14.28 14.26 5.40
N LEU A 101 -13.70 14.95 6.40
CA LEU A 101 -13.64 14.45 7.78
C LEU A 101 -15.05 14.21 8.33
N ARG A 102 -15.96 15.17 8.15
CA ARG A 102 -17.36 15.03 8.58
C ARG A 102 -18.05 13.85 7.90
N TYR A 103 -17.82 13.65 6.60
CA TYR A 103 -18.36 12.51 5.86
C TYR A 103 -17.88 11.18 6.44
N VAL A 104 -16.58 11.04 6.69
CA VAL A 104 -16.01 9.79 7.25
C VAL A 104 -16.58 9.49 8.64
N ILE A 105 -16.79 10.52 9.48
CA ILE A 105 -17.33 10.35 10.83
C ILE A 105 -18.84 10.01 10.80
N SER A 106 -19.58 10.58 9.87
CA SER A 106 -21.05 10.46 9.83
C SER A 106 -21.54 9.28 9.00
N SER A 107 -20.74 8.74 8.09
CA SER A 107 -21.11 7.63 7.21
C SER A 107 -20.50 6.31 7.70
N ARG A 108 -21.36 5.34 8.05
CA ARG A 108 -20.90 4.00 8.44
C ARG A 108 -20.06 3.33 7.35
N ALA A 109 -20.43 3.46 6.09
CA ALA A 109 -19.69 2.91 4.96
C ALA A 109 -18.28 3.52 4.84
N ALA A 110 -18.18 4.86 4.96
CA ALA A 110 -16.89 5.55 4.91
C ALA A 110 -16.00 5.19 6.11
N ALA A 111 -16.58 5.12 7.32
CA ALA A 111 -15.86 4.68 8.51
C ALA A 111 -15.38 3.22 8.40
N THR A 112 -16.18 2.32 7.82
CA THR A 112 -15.79 0.94 7.55
C THR A 112 -14.63 0.89 6.56
N THR A 113 -14.70 1.63 5.46
CA THR A 113 -13.62 1.72 4.48
C THR A 113 -12.31 2.21 5.12
N LEU A 114 -12.38 3.23 5.97
CA LEU A 114 -11.23 3.71 6.73
C LEU A 114 -10.64 2.60 7.62
N ALA A 115 -11.49 1.93 8.40
CA ALA A 115 -11.09 0.87 9.33
C ALA A 115 -10.43 -0.31 8.61
N GLU A 116 -11.02 -0.80 7.52
CA GLU A 116 -10.48 -1.91 6.71
C GLU A 116 -9.09 -1.57 6.13
N ASN A 117 -8.93 -0.38 5.59
CA ASN A 117 -7.63 0.04 5.07
C ASN A 117 -6.62 0.29 6.21
N TYR A 118 -7.06 0.80 7.36
CA TYR A 118 -6.21 1.02 8.53
C TYR A 118 -5.71 -0.30 9.12
N THR A 119 -6.56 -1.28 9.29
CA THR A 119 -6.18 -2.60 9.82
C THR A 119 -5.40 -3.44 8.81
N GLY A 120 -5.46 -3.10 7.52
CA GLY A 120 -4.86 -3.90 6.45
C GLY A 120 -5.69 -5.14 6.12
N TYR A 121 -6.98 -5.11 6.40
CA TYR A 121 -7.89 -6.16 5.97
C TYR A 121 -7.98 -6.16 4.44
N PHE A 122 -7.51 -7.25 3.86
CA PHE A 122 -7.63 -7.51 2.43
C PHE A 122 -8.59 -8.69 2.30
N PRO A 123 -9.84 -8.47 1.90
CA PRO A 123 -10.72 -9.58 1.57
C PRO A 123 -10.06 -10.44 0.49
N PRO A 124 -10.37 -11.73 0.42
CA PRO A 124 -9.93 -12.57 -0.69
C PRO A 124 -10.26 -11.85 -2.00
N THR A 125 -9.32 -11.87 -2.94
CA THR A 125 -9.56 -11.34 -4.27
C THR A 125 -10.81 -11.99 -4.85
N TRP A 126 -11.69 -11.18 -5.42
CA TRP A 126 -12.81 -11.68 -6.20
C TRP A 126 -12.21 -12.36 -7.44
N ASP A 127 -12.11 -13.71 -7.40
CA ASP A 127 -11.76 -14.54 -8.56
C ASP A 127 -12.99 -14.68 -9.46
#